data_72e72fc8553bde3dc606009e0f6adcf9
#
_entry.id   72e72fc8553bde3dc606009e0f6adcf9
#
_cell.length_a   1.000
_cell.length_b   1.000
_cell.length_c   1.000
_cell.angle_alpha   90.00
_cell.angle_beta   90.00
_cell.angle_gamma   90.00
#
_symmetry.space_group_name_H-M   'P 1'
#
loop_
_entity.id
_entity.type
_entity.pdbx_description
1 polymer ?
#
loop_
_entity_poly.entity_id
_entity_poly.type
_entity_poly.pdbx_seq_one_letter_code
_entity_poly.pdbx_strand_id
1 'polypeptide(L)'
;MAGQRVTLDIDRLSLGGEGVGRAGGMVVFVPYAAPGDTLDVEITESRKRFGRARIVRILKPSPERVEAPCPYYFRCGGCAWQHLAYPAQLKAKQALVQETLERIGGLRGIAVKPVLGMKDPWRYRNKVQQPVGWDGKRMISGFYAEGSHDIVPIEDCLVQPELSVKIIGRAKTLLEEHGLRAYDAQRHQGWIRHILVRTSHPHPASPPSPLSRERVSPSPYLREKGSGDEGDRALLVFVTRSPEFPQESKIIPILMREFPQLAGIHQNIQPARTNVILGRDWRRIYGQDYLEERLGPLKFRLSPGAFFQVNSPQAEVLYNMVKAMAGSGERLLDLYTGVGTIALWLSDRFQEVGGVEENPAAIRDAETNAEINGIDNARFIAQSTEAFLGSISRDPRHGLTVVVDPPRAGCTPAVLKSLAALRPATLIYVSCDPGTLARDLAFLTQNGYRIQAVEPVDLFPHTPHIETAVKLIYAK
;
A
#
# COMPACT_ATOMS: atom_id res chain seq x y z
N MET A 1 30.64 21.96 -6.89
CA MET A 1 30.53 20.59 -7.45
C MET A 1 29.31 20.41 -8.39
N ALA A 2 28.28 21.25 -8.32
CA ALA A 2 27.15 21.15 -9.28
C ALA A 2 27.66 21.36 -10.73
N GLY A 3 27.19 20.53 -11.68
CA GLY A 3 27.67 20.47 -13.06
C GLY A 3 28.95 19.65 -13.29
N GLN A 4 29.60 19.20 -12.22
CA GLN A 4 30.83 18.39 -12.34
C GLN A 4 30.49 16.94 -12.67
N ARG A 5 31.23 16.32 -13.58
CA ARG A 5 31.22 14.89 -13.85
C ARG A 5 32.20 14.15 -12.96
N VAL A 6 31.76 13.03 -12.41
CA VAL A 6 32.55 12.16 -11.55
C VAL A 6 32.20 10.71 -11.80
N THR A 7 33.19 9.83 -11.60
CA THR A 7 32.95 8.39 -11.60
C THR A 7 32.57 7.93 -10.17
N LEU A 8 31.52 7.14 -10.03
CA LEU A 8 31.06 6.59 -8.77
C LEU A 8 30.85 5.07 -8.87
N ASP A 9 31.25 4.37 -7.83
CA ASP A 9 30.78 3.02 -7.56
C ASP A 9 29.57 3.12 -6.63
N ILE A 10 28.55 2.31 -6.89
CA ILE A 10 27.31 2.29 -6.12
C ILE A 10 27.34 1.12 -5.15
N ASP A 11 27.36 1.44 -3.86
CA ASP A 11 27.50 0.46 -2.79
C ASP A 11 26.16 -0.17 -2.39
N ARG A 12 25.10 0.63 -2.31
CA ARG A 12 23.79 0.26 -1.77
C ARG A 12 22.67 1.16 -2.26
N LEU A 13 21.44 0.89 -1.82
CA LEU A 13 20.28 1.75 -2.05
C LEU A 13 19.96 2.56 -0.78
N SER A 14 19.31 3.71 -0.97
CA SER A 14 18.76 4.55 0.09
C SER A 14 17.30 4.17 0.39
N LEU A 15 16.75 4.64 1.52
CA LEU A 15 15.31 4.54 1.83
C LEU A 15 14.44 5.24 0.77
N GLY A 16 14.96 6.24 0.07
CA GLY A 16 14.29 6.89 -1.06
C GLY A 16 14.34 6.10 -2.36
N GLY A 17 15.09 4.99 -2.40
CA GLY A 17 15.23 4.14 -3.58
C GLY A 17 16.39 4.50 -4.50
N GLU A 18 17.14 5.55 -4.22
CA GLU A 18 18.31 6.00 -5.00
C GLU A 18 19.53 5.13 -4.67
N GLY A 19 20.40 4.89 -5.66
CA GLY A 19 21.73 4.33 -5.41
C GLY A 19 22.59 5.30 -4.61
N VAL A 20 23.45 4.76 -3.76
CA VAL A 20 24.36 5.53 -2.89
C VAL A 20 25.80 5.19 -3.24
N GLY A 21 26.57 6.22 -3.59
CA GLY A 21 28.02 6.15 -3.80
C GLY A 21 28.73 7.29 -3.08
N ARG A 22 30.07 7.42 -3.30
CA ARG A 22 30.89 8.48 -2.69
C ARG A 22 31.79 9.14 -3.72
N ALA A 23 31.81 10.47 -3.70
CA ALA A 23 32.75 11.30 -4.47
C ALA A 23 33.54 12.21 -3.54
N GLY A 24 34.85 12.06 -3.47
CA GLY A 24 35.70 12.90 -2.60
C GLY A 24 35.25 12.86 -1.12
N GLY A 25 34.76 11.73 -0.62
CA GLY A 25 34.24 11.57 0.75
C GLY A 25 32.78 11.99 0.95
N MET A 26 32.18 12.74 0.01
CA MET A 26 30.77 13.14 0.05
C MET A 26 29.86 12.01 -0.41
N VAL A 27 28.76 11.77 0.31
CA VAL A 27 27.71 10.84 -0.12
C VAL A 27 26.96 11.43 -1.30
N VAL A 28 26.74 10.63 -2.35
CA VAL A 28 26.00 11.03 -3.55
C VAL A 28 24.86 10.06 -3.79
N PHE A 29 23.64 10.61 -3.95
CA PHE A 29 22.43 9.86 -4.29
C PHE A 29 22.20 9.93 -5.80
N VAL A 30 21.98 8.76 -6.41
CA VAL A 30 21.84 8.62 -7.86
C VAL A 30 20.55 7.82 -8.16
N PRO A 31 19.47 8.46 -8.65
CA PRO A 31 18.27 7.76 -9.09
C PRO A 31 18.61 6.71 -10.17
N TYR A 32 17.86 5.59 -10.16
CA TYR A 32 17.98 4.49 -11.12
C TYR A 32 19.36 3.80 -11.17
N ALA A 33 20.19 3.99 -10.16
CA ALA A 33 21.44 3.27 -10.01
C ALA A 33 21.23 1.96 -9.23
N ALA A 34 22.01 0.93 -9.57
CA ALA A 34 21.99 -0.39 -8.95
C ALA A 34 23.26 -0.63 -8.10
N PRO A 35 23.17 -1.29 -6.94
CA PRO A 35 24.36 -1.72 -6.21
C PRO A 35 25.30 -2.57 -7.10
N GLY A 36 26.58 -2.21 -7.15
CA GLY A 36 27.57 -2.84 -8.03
C GLY A 36 27.74 -2.17 -9.39
N ASP A 37 27.00 -1.09 -9.68
CA ASP A 37 27.28 -0.25 -10.84
C ASP A 37 28.55 0.58 -10.63
N THR A 38 29.32 0.77 -11.71
CA THR A 38 30.28 1.87 -11.85
C THR A 38 29.71 2.86 -12.86
N LEU A 39 29.47 4.11 -12.44
CA LEU A 39 28.74 5.12 -13.19
C LEU A 39 29.58 6.36 -13.47
N ASP A 40 29.47 6.92 -14.67
CA ASP A 40 29.79 8.31 -14.95
C ASP A 40 28.53 9.14 -14.68
N VAL A 41 28.60 10.04 -13.71
CA VAL A 41 27.45 10.83 -13.26
C VAL A 41 27.77 12.33 -13.30
N GLU A 42 26.74 13.14 -13.49
CA GLU A 42 26.82 14.60 -13.35
C GLU A 42 26.12 15.01 -12.04
N ILE A 43 26.84 15.73 -11.19
CA ILE A 43 26.31 16.26 -9.93
C ILE A 43 25.28 17.34 -10.25
N THR A 44 24.02 17.10 -9.92
CA THR A 44 22.90 18.05 -10.13
C THR A 44 22.68 18.97 -8.94
N GLU A 45 22.97 18.46 -7.73
CA GLU A 45 22.86 19.22 -6.48
C GLU A 45 24.05 18.89 -5.57
N SER A 46 24.62 19.91 -4.93
CA SER A 46 25.71 19.73 -3.95
C SER A 46 25.36 20.50 -2.67
N ARG A 47 25.22 19.78 -1.55
CA ARG A 47 25.03 20.32 -0.21
C ARG A 47 26.21 19.98 0.68
N LYS A 48 26.26 20.58 1.88
CA LYS A 48 27.37 20.39 2.83
C LYS A 48 27.65 18.91 3.19
N ARG A 49 26.62 18.05 3.24
CA ARG A 49 26.73 16.65 3.70
C ARG A 49 26.44 15.60 2.61
N PHE A 50 25.81 15.97 1.51
CA PHE A 50 25.47 15.06 0.43
C PHE A 50 25.34 15.78 -0.91
N GLY A 51 25.40 15.03 -2.00
CA GLY A 51 25.06 15.47 -3.34
C GLY A 51 23.96 14.60 -3.95
N ARG A 52 23.34 15.12 -5.01
CA ARG A 52 22.51 14.34 -5.93
C ARG A 52 23.13 14.39 -7.31
N ALA A 53 23.00 13.31 -8.05
CA ALA A 53 23.56 13.23 -9.39
C ALA A 53 22.60 12.51 -10.34
N ARG A 54 22.75 12.75 -11.63
CA ARG A 54 22.09 11.99 -12.68
C ARG A 54 23.10 11.11 -13.42
N ILE A 55 22.68 9.95 -13.85
CA ILE A 55 23.50 9.04 -14.67
C ILE A 55 23.72 9.67 -16.04
N VAL A 56 24.98 9.80 -16.46
CA VAL A 56 25.37 10.16 -17.82
C VAL A 56 25.62 8.89 -18.62
N ARG A 57 26.38 7.94 -18.03
CA ARG A 57 26.70 6.65 -18.66
C ARG A 57 26.95 5.59 -17.59
N ILE A 58 26.52 4.37 -17.85
CA ILE A 58 26.90 3.19 -17.07
C ILE A 58 28.22 2.68 -17.66
N LEU A 59 29.29 2.74 -16.86
CA LEU A 59 30.61 2.27 -17.26
C LEU A 59 30.74 0.76 -17.10
N LYS A 60 30.25 0.26 -15.97
CA LYS A 60 30.16 -1.17 -15.68
C LYS A 60 28.79 -1.42 -15.04
N PRO A 61 27.92 -2.17 -15.70
CA PRO A 61 26.61 -2.50 -15.13
C PRO A 61 26.73 -3.51 -13.98
N SER A 62 25.88 -3.35 -12.98
CA SER A 62 25.65 -4.37 -11.95
C SER A 62 25.11 -5.66 -12.58
N PRO A 63 25.50 -6.85 -12.10
CA PRO A 63 24.91 -8.12 -12.53
C PRO A 63 23.42 -8.24 -12.14
N GLU A 64 22.94 -7.44 -11.22
CA GLU A 64 21.53 -7.43 -10.76
C GLU A 64 20.63 -6.54 -11.65
N ARG A 65 21.21 -5.85 -12.65
CA ARG A 65 20.42 -5.06 -13.60
C ARG A 65 19.62 -5.93 -14.55
N VAL A 66 18.38 -5.49 -14.79
CA VAL A 66 17.50 -6.01 -15.83
C VAL A 66 16.94 -4.85 -16.66
N GLU A 67 16.47 -5.14 -17.86
CA GLU A 67 15.70 -4.17 -18.63
C GLU A 67 14.34 -3.96 -17.98
N ALA A 68 13.98 -2.68 -17.75
CA ALA A 68 12.69 -2.34 -17.18
C ALA A 68 11.58 -2.53 -18.23
N PRO A 69 10.58 -3.38 -17.99
CA PRO A 69 9.56 -3.71 -18.99
C PRO A 69 8.54 -2.57 -19.22
N CYS A 70 8.43 -1.62 -18.28
CA CYS A 70 7.48 -0.52 -18.37
C CYS A 70 8.02 0.61 -19.26
N PRO A 71 7.34 0.99 -20.37
CA PRO A 71 7.82 2.03 -21.27
C PRO A 71 7.80 3.43 -20.64
N TYR A 72 7.13 3.60 -19.52
CA TYR A 72 7.05 4.87 -18.78
C TYR A 72 8.06 4.97 -17.65
N TYR A 73 8.87 3.92 -17.40
CA TYR A 73 9.66 3.76 -16.19
C TYR A 73 10.50 5.00 -15.91
N PHE A 74 11.37 5.47 -16.63
CA PHE A 74 12.24 6.61 -16.31
C PHE A 74 11.54 7.99 -16.29
N ARG A 75 10.24 8.06 -16.51
CA ARG A 75 9.46 9.29 -16.50
C ARG A 75 8.38 9.30 -15.41
N CYS A 76 7.77 8.14 -15.16
CA CYS A 76 6.72 7.98 -14.19
C CYS A 76 7.30 7.77 -12.79
N GLY A 77 6.86 8.55 -11.80
CA GLY A 77 7.28 8.42 -10.39
C GLY A 77 6.66 7.25 -9.62
N GLY A 78 5.91 6.36 -10.29
CA GLY A 78 5.20 5.25 -9.61
C GLY A 78 6.08 4.07 -9.23
N CYS A 79 7.19 3.83 -9.94
CA CYS A 79 8.12 2.73 -9.71
C CYS A 79 9.57 3.24 -9.74
N ALA A 80 10.40 2.75 -8.81
CA ALA A 80 11.79 3.19 -8.70
C ALA A 80 12.81 2.06 -9.01
N TRP A 81 12.39 0.79 -9.02
CA TRP A 81 13.31 -0.35 -9.03
C TRP A 81 13.06 -1.40 -10.13
N GLN A 82 12.32 -1.07 -11.19
CA GLN A 82 12.13 -2.02 -12.30
C GLN A 82 13.42 -2.38 -13.05
N HIS A 83 14.47 -1.60 -12.92
CA HIS A 83 15.80 -1.88 -13.47
C HIS A 83 16.62 -2.88 -12.65
N LEU A 84 16.06 -3.37 -11.53
CA LEU A 84 16.69 -4.39 -10.67
C LEU A 84 15.91 -5.69 -10.78
N ALA A 85 16.62 -6.82 -10.86
CA ALA A 85 16.03 -8.14 -10.75
C ALA A 85 15.24 -8.28 -9.43
N TYR A 86 14.08 -8.90 -9.48
CA TYR A 86 13.19 -8.93 -8.30
C TYR A 86 13.83 -9.54 -7.05
N PRO A 87 14.63 -10.63 -7.14
CA PRO A 87 15.40 -11.12 -5.99
C PRO A 87 16.37 -10.09 -5.39
N ALA A 88 16.98 -9.24 -6.23
CA ALA A 88 17.85 -8.16 -5.77
C ALA A 88 17.07 -7.06 -5.05
N GLN A 89 15.85 -6.74 -5.51
CA GLN A 89 14.96 -5.81 -4.79
C GLN A 89 14.66 -6.33 -3.38
N LEU A 90 14.37 -7.62 -3.21
CA LEU A 90 14.09 -8.22 -1.90
C LEU A 90 15.31 -8.17 -0.97
N LYS A 91 16.51 -8.48 -1.47
CA LYS A 91 17.77 -8.34 -0.71
C LYS A 91 18.02 -6.89 -0.29
N ALA A 92 17.80 -5.94 -1.20
CA ALA A 92 17.96 -4.52 -0.91
C ALA A 92 16.97 -4.05 0.18
N LYS A 93 15.71 -4.46 0.11
CA LYS A 93 14.70 -4.17 1.15
C LYS A 93 15.08 -4.74 2.51
N GLN A 94 15.56 -5.97 2.57
CA GLN A 94 16.07 -6.56 3.80
C GLN A 94 17.22 -5.73 4.40
N ALA A 95 18.19 -5.38 3.56
CA ALA A 95 19.33 -4.57 3.98
C ALA A 95 18.91 -3.18 4.47
N LEU A 96 17.94 -2.53 3.81
CA LEU A 96 17.39 -1.25 4.23
C LEU A 96 16.76 -1.32 5.63
N VAL A 97 15.96 -2.36 5.92
CA VAL A 97 15.39 -2.55 7.25
C VAL A 97 16.50 -2.76 8.27
N GLN A 98 17.45 -3.67 8.01
CA GLN A 98 18.57 -3.96 8.89
C GLN A 98 19.40 -2.71 9.23
N GLU A 99 19.87 -1.98 8.18
CA GLU A 99 20.66 -0.76 8.35
C GLU A 99 19.89 0.32 9.11
N THR A 100 18.58 0.42 8.88
CA THR A 100 17.74 1.45 9.52
C THR A 100 17.56 1.15 11.01
N LEU A 101 17.33 -0.10 11.39
CA LEU A 101 17.28 -0.51 12.79
C LEU A 101 18.60 -0.21 13.51
N GLU A 102 19.74 -0.48 12.89
CA GLU A 102 21.05 -0.25 13.47
C GLU A 102 21.41 1.24 13.60
N ARG A 103 21.18 2.03 12.52
CA ARG A 103 21.64 3.42 12.45
C ARG A 103 20.69 4.41 13.11
N ILE A 104 19.38 4.23 12.95
CA ILE A 104 18.36 5.13 13.51
C ILE A 104 17.94 4.63 14.89
N GLY A 105 17.66 3.34 15.02
CA GLY A 105 17.21 2.74 16.27
C GLY A 105 18.33 2.44 17.27
N GLY A 106 19.59 2.38 16.84
CA GLY A 106 20.68 1.89 17.67
C GLY A 106 20.56 0.40 18.04
N LEU A 107 19.68 -0.34 17.36
CA LEU A 107 19.28 -1.70 17.63
C LEU A 107 20.24 -2.69 16.93
N ARG A 108 21.40 -2.91 17.53
CA ARG A 108 22.43 -3.81 16.98
C ARG A 108 22.18 -5.27 17.38
N GLY A 109 22.60 -6.20 16.51
CA GLY A 109 22.51 -7.64 16.76
C GLY A 109 21.11 -8.23 16.59
N ILE A 110 20.14 -7.46 16.09
CA ILE A 110 18.81 -7.95 15.74
C ILE A 110 18.83 -8.42 14.29
N ALA A 111 18.56 -9.70 14.07
CA ALA A 111 18.50 -10.27 12.71
C ALA A 111 17.16 -9.95 12.04
N VAL A 112 17.20 -9.34 10.87
CA VAL A 112 16.04 -9.18 9.98
C VAL A 112 15.95 -10.41 9.09
N LYS A 113 14.78 -11.08 9.11
CA LYS A 113 14.55 -12.26 8.24
C LYS A 113 14.54 -11.85 6.76
N PRO A 114 14.73 -12.81 5.83
CA PRO A 114 14.54 -12.56 4.41
C PRO A 114 13.15 -12.02 4.12
N VAL A 115 13.07 -11.09 3.16
CA VAL A 115 11.79 -10.49 2.74
C VAL A 115 10.92 -11.53 2.05
N LEU A 116 9.67 -11.67 2.48
CA LEU A 116 8.69 -12.48 1.77
C LEU A 116 8.18 -11.71 0.55
N GLY A 117 8.59 -12.15 -0.63
CA GLY A 117 8.23 -11.55 -1.92
C GLY A 117 7.06 -12.24 -2.60
N MET A 118 6.63 -11.67 -3.73
CA MET A 118 5.61 -12.25 -4.60
C MET A 118 6.21 -13.26 -5.58
N LYS A 119 5.41 -14.26 -5.97
CA LYS A 119 5.76 -15.16 -7.09
C LYS A 119 5.70 -14.41 -8.43
N ASP A 120 4.66 -13.59 -8.62
CA ASP A 120 4.49 -12.71 -9.78
C ASP A 120 4.26 -11.27 -9.26
N PRO A 121 5.28 -10.38 -9.38
CA PRO A 121 5.23 -9.04 -8.82
C PRO A 121 4.50 -8.02 -9.70
N TRP A 122 3.64 -8.45 -10.62
CA TRP A 122 2.91 -7.60 -11.54
C TRP A 122 1.39 -7.64 -11.29
N ARG A 123 0.66 -6.65 -11.82
CA ARG A 123 -0.82 -6.55 -11.78
C ARG A 123 -1.44 -6.66 -10.38
N TYR A 124 -0.67 -6.41 -9.33
CA TYR A 124 -1.07 -6.65 -7.94
C TYR A 124 -1.91 -5.54 -7.30
N ARG A 125 -1.85 -4.30 -7.86
CA ARG A 125 -2.37 -3.11 -7.18
C ARG A 125 -3.88 -2.94 -7.38
N ASN A 126 -4.67 -3.39 -6.42
CA ASN A 126 -6.13 -3.42 -6.48
C ASN A 126 -6.83 -2.05 -6.37
N LYS A 127 -6.14 -0.97 -5.94
CA LYS A 127 -6.68 0.39 -5.86
C LYS A 127 -5.76 1.37 -6.57
N VAL A 128 -6.31 2.09 -7.53
CA VAL A 128 -5.62 3.04 -8.37
C VAL A 128 -6.32 4.39 -8.31
N GLN A 129 -5.54 5.47 -8.24
CA GLN A 129 -6.02 6.86 -8.26
C GLN A 129 -5.16 7.63 -9.26
N GLN A 130 -5.70 7.87 -10.45
CA GLN A 130 -4.97 8.62 -11.48
C GLN A 130 -5.45 10.06 -11.53
N PRO A 131 -4.56 11.06 -11.42
CA PRO A 131 -4.87 12.43 -11.75
C PRO A 131 -5.26 12.53 -13.24
N VAL A 132 -6.18 13.44 -13.52
CA VAL A 132 -6.63 13.78 -14.87
C VAL A 132 -6.17 15.18 -15.21
N GLY A 133 -5.59 15.36 -16.38
CA GLY A 133 -5.05 16.62 -16.86
C GLY A 133 -5.33 16.86 -18.33
N TRP A 134 -4.74 17.92 -18.87
CA TRP A 134 -4.81 18.32 -20.26
C TRP A 134 -3.41 18.58 -20.80
N ASP A 135 -3.02 17.95 -21.90
CA ASP A 135 -1.68 18.09 -22.52
C ASP A 135 -1.60 19.18 -23.60
N GLY A 136 -2.65 19.97 -23.74
CA GLY A 136 -2.80 21.00 -24.79
C GLY A 136 -3.62 20.52 -25.99
N LYS A 137 -3.83 19.22 -26.14
CA LYS A 137 -4.57 18.62 -27.27
C LYS A 137 -5.71 17.71 -26.81
N ARG A 138 -5.47 16.89 -25.78
CA ARG A 138 -6.41 15.87 -25.31
C ARG A 138 -6.39 15.75 -23.79
N MET A 139 -7.44 15.13 -23.25
CA MET A 139 -7.46 14.72 -21.85
C MET A 139 -6.48 13.58 -21.62
N ILE A 140 -5.64 13.71 -20.59
CA ILE A 140 -4.66 12.71 -20.17
C ILE A 140 -4.96 12.22 -18.76
N SER A 141 -4.60 10.98 -18.48
CA SER A 141 -4.54 10.44 -17.11
C SER A 141 -3.28 9.59 -16.96
N GLY A 142 -2.77 9.49 -15.74
CA GLY A 142 -1.56 8.74 -15.47
C GLY A 142 -1.04 8.97 -14.06
N PHE A 143 0.27 9.09 -13.91
CA PHE A 143 0.89 9.43 -12.63
C PHE A 143 1.84 10.61 -12.80
N TYR A 144 2.16 11.26 -11.70
CA TYR A 144 3.11 12.37 -11.72
C TYR A 144 4.52 11.88 -12.02
N ALA A 145 5.27 12.67 -12.79
CA ALA A 145 6.70 12.51 -12.90
C ALA A 145 7.35 12.75 -11.52
N GLU A 146 8.49 12.09 -11.29
CA GLU A 146 9.18 12.18 -10.00
C GLU A 146 9.49 13.64 -9.62
N GLY A 147 9.12 14.02 -8.40
CA GLY A 147 9.37 15.38 -7.88
C GLY A 147 8.56 16.50 -8.56
N SER A 148 7.54 16.19 -9.36
CA SER A 148 6.74 17.18 -10.07
C SER A 148 5.22 16.93 -9.94
N HIS A 149 4.43 17.83 -10.50
CA HIS A 149 2.99 17.66 -10.73
C HIS A 149 2.66 17.45 -12.21
N ASP A 150 3.66 17.18 -13.04
CA ASP A 150 3.45 16.90 -14.46
C ASP A 150 2.95 15.47 -14.61
N ILE A 151 1.79 15.31 -15.27
CA ILE A 151 1.19 14.01 -15.48
C ILE A 151 1.91 13.32 -16.65
N VAL A 152 2.51 12.17 -16.39
CA VAL A 152 2.97 11.25 -17.42
C VAL A 152 1.76 10.46 -17.90
N PRO A 153 1.31 10.63 -19.15
CA PRO A 153 0.17 9.88 -19.68
C PRO A 153 0.49 8.39 -19.73
N ILE A 154 -0.42 7.55 -19.20
CA ILE A 154 -0.24 6.11 -19.11
C ILE A 154 -1.43 5.42 -19.77
N GLU A 155 -1.16 4.58 -20.74
CA GLU A 155 -2.16 3.76 -21.44
C GLU A 155 -2.24 2.36 -20.84
N ASP A 156 -1.11 1.79 -20.41
CA ASP A 156 -1.05 0.55 -19.62
C ASP A 156 -0.04 0.68 -18.49
N CYS A 157 -0.43 0.23 -17.32
CA CYS A 157 0.43 0.20 -16.14
C CYS A 157 0.58 -1.24 -15.64
N LEU A 158 1.79 -1.78 -15.72
CA LEU A 158 2.07 -3.18 -15.42
C LEU A 158 1.81 -3.59 -13.96
N VAL A 159 1.69 -2.65 -13.02
CA VAL A 159 1.35 -2.96 -11.62
C VAL A 159 -0.16 -2.89 -11.34
N GLN A 160 -0.96 -2.35 -12.28
CA GLN A 160 -2.42 -2.27 -12.16
C GLN A 160 -3.10 -3.47 -12.83
N PRO A 161 -4.22 -3.98 -12.29
CA PRO A 161 -5.06 -4.94 -12.99
C PRO A 161 -5.51 -4.39 -14.35
N GLU A 162 -5.57 -5.24 -15.36
CA GLU A 162 -6.00 -4.83 -16.70
C GLU A 162 -7.40 -4.22 -16.73
N LEU A 163 -8.31 -4.72 -15.88
CA LEU A 163 -9.65 -4.17 -15.75
C LEU A 163 -9.61 -2.70 -15.31
N SER A 164 -8.77 -2.35 -14.33
CA SER A 164 -8.59 -0.95 -13.89
C SER A 164 -8.08 -0.07 -15.02
N VAL A 165 -7.11 -0.55 -15.80
CA VAL A 165 -6.54 0.18 -16.95
C VAL A 165 -7.61 0.45 -17.99
N LYS A 166 -8.41 -0.56 -18.36
CA LYS A 166 -9.49 -0.45 -19.35
C LYS A 166 -10.59 0.51 -18.91
N ILE A 167 -11.04 0.40 -17.63
CA ILE A 167 -12.08 1.29 -17.08
C ILE A 167 -11.59 2.74 -17.07
N ILE A 168 -10.38 3.02 -16.56
CA ILE A 168 -9.84 4.39 -16.51
C ILE A 168 -9.69 4.98 -17.91
N GLY A 169 -9.11 4.22 -18.83
CA GLY A 169 -8.94 4.65 -20.23
C GLY A 169 -10.26 5.02 -20.88
N ARG A 170 -11.28 4.17 -20.75
CA ARG A 170 -12.59 4.42 -21.35
C ARG A 170 -13.35 5.55 -20.65
N ALA A 171 -13.31 5.61 -19.34
CA ALA A 171 -13.93 6.70 -18.57
C ALA A 171 -13.34 8.06 -18.99
N LYS A 172 -12.01 8.17 -19.08
CA LYS A 172 -11.31 9.38 -19.57
C LYS A 172 -11.79 9.76 -20.98
N THR A 173 -11.84 8.82 -21.92
CA THR A 173 -12.26 9.06 -23.29
C THR A 173 -13.71 9.55 -23.35
N LEU A 174 -14.62 8.94 -22.61
CA LEU A 174 -16.02 9.38 -22.55
C LEU A 174 -16.17 10.79 -21.96
N LEU A 175 -15.41 11.13 -20.91
CA LEU A 175 -15.41 12.49 -20.36
C LEU A 175 -14.99 13.52 -21.42
N GLU A 176 -13.96 13.22 -22.20
CA GLU A 176 -13.47 14.09 -23.27
C GLU A 176 -14.47 14.21 -24.43
N GLU A 177 -15.00 13.09 -24.95
CA GLU A 177 -16.00 13.03 -26.02
C GLU A 177 -17.27 13.84 -25.68
N HIS A 178 -17.60 13.95 -24.37
CA HIS A 178 -18.77 14.69 -23.91
C HIS A 178 -18.43 16.11 -23.41
N GLY A 179 -17.23 16.61 -23.69
CA GLY A 179 -16.83 18.00 -23.46
C GLY A 179 -16.54 18.36 -22.00
N LEU A 180 -16.38 17.36 -21.10
CA LEU A 180 -15.96 17.63 -19.73
C LEU A 180 -14.47 18.00 -19.71
N ARG A 181 -14.10 18.92 -18.80
CA ARG A 181 -12.72 19.42 -18.71
C ARG A 181 -12.00 18.88 -17.48
N ALA A 182 -10.71 18.54 -17.67
CA ALA A 182 -9.82 18.25 -16.57
C ALA A 182 -9.67 19.48 -15.66
N TYR A 183 -9.48 19.24 -14.37
CA TYR A 183 -9.24 20.28 -13.37
C TYR A 183 -7.84 20.88 -13.51
N ASP A 184 -7.79 22.19 -13.66
CA ASP A 184 -6.57 22.99 -13.62
C ASP A 184 -6.41 23.57 -12.21
N ALA A 185 -5.38 23.13 -11.50
CA ALA A 185 -5.11 23.56 -10.12
C ALA A 185 -4.67 25.03 -10.02
N GLN A 186 -4.00 25.57 -11.07
CA GLN A 186 -3.56 26.98 -11.08
C GLN A 186 -4.74 27.93 -11.26
N ARG A 187 -5.63 27.61 -12.18
CA ARG A 187 -6.81 28.44 -12.49
C ARG A 187 -8.02 28.14 -11.63
N HIS A 188 -7.99 27.02 -10.89
CA HIS A 188 -9.12 26.47 -10.13
C HIS A 188 -10.38 26.29 -11.00
N GLN A 189 -10.19 25.77 -12.21
CA GLN A 189 -11.23 25.55 -13.21
C GLN A 189 -11.23 24.10 -13.68
N GLY A 190 -12.31 23.70 -14.37
CA GLY A 190 -12.48 22.32 -14.79
C GLY A 190 -13.25 21.50 -13.79
N TRP A 191 -13.57 20.27 -14.15
CA TRP A 191 -14.50 19.42 -13.42
C TRP A 191 -13.85 18.17 -12.82
N ILE A 192 -13.19 17.32 -13.64
CA ILE A 192 -12.60 16.05 -13.18
C ILE A 192 -11.18 16.25 -12.66
N ARG A 193 -10.91 15.80 -11.45
CA ARG A 193 -9.59 15.86 -10.81
C ARG A 193 -8.86 14.53 -10.88
N HIS A 194 -9.55 13.44 -10.50
CA HIS A 194 -8.99 12.10 -10.52
C HIS A 194 -10.04 11.09 -10.95
N ILE A 195 -9.58 9.99 -11.52
CA ILE A 195 -10.36 8.76 -11.70
C ILE A 195 -9.76 7.71 -10.77
N LEU A 196 -10.59 7.15 -9.89
CA LEU A 196 -10.21 6.09 -8.99
C LEU A 196 -10.94 4.81 -9.40
N VAL A 197 -10.20 3.72 -9.49
CA VAL A 197 -10.75 2.37 -9.66
C VAL A 197 -10.21 1.48 -8.55
N ARG A 198 -11.12 0.74 -7.92
CA ARG A 198 -10.78 -0.37 -7.04
C ARG A 198 -11.31 -1.64 -7.66
N THR A 199 -10.48 -2.68 -7.77
CA THR A 199 -10.88 -4.01 -8.23
C THR A 199 -10.79 -4.99 -7.08
N SER A 200 -11.70 -5.96 -7.03
CA SER A 200 -11.50 -7.17 -6.22
C SER A 200 -10.47 -8.07 -6.88
N HIS A 201 -9.82 -8.91 -6.10
CA HIS A 201 -8.90 -9.92 -6.62
C HIS A 201 -9.70 -11.16 -7.01
N PRO A 202 -9.43 -11.80 -8.18
CA PRO A 202 -10.02 -13.09 -8.49
C PRO A 202 -9.46 -14.09 -7.49
N HIS A 203 -10.32 -14.69 -6.69
CA HIS A 203 -9.90 -15.77 -5.82
C HIS A 203 -9.67 -17.03 -6.68
N PRO A 204 -8.54 -17.74 -6.56
CA PRO A 204 -8.48 -19.11 -7.06
C PRO A 204 -9.58 -19.88 -6.34
N ALA A 205 -10.40 -20.61 -7.10
CA ALA A 205 -11.46 -21.45 -6.54
C ALA A 205 -10.90 -22.24 -5.33
N SER A 206 -11.58 -22.16 -4.19
CA SER A 206 -11.18 -22.86 -2.97
C SER A 206 -10.86 -24.32 -3.32
N PRO A 207 -9.76 -24.91 -2.83
CA PRO A 207 -9.50 -26.32 -3.04
C PRO A 207 -10.72 -27.11 -2.52
N PRO A 208 -11.19 -28.14 -3.25
CA PRO A 208 -12.36 -28.91 -2.83
C PRO A 208 -12.08 -29.49 -1.43
N SER A 209 -13.11 -29.42 -0.59
CA SER A 209 -13.10 -30.01 0.75
C SER A 209 -12.60 -31.45 0.70
N PRO A 210 -11.80 -31.94 1.68
CA PRO A 210 -11.22 -33.28 1.66
C PRO A 210 -12.22 -34.44 1.66
N LEU A 211 -13.51 -34.19 1.58
CA LEU A 211 -14.59 -35.18 1.70
C LEU A 211 -15.21 -35.65 0.37
N SER A 212 -14.67 -35.30 -0.79
CA SER A 212 -15.13 -35.87 -2.06
C SER A 212 -13.95 -36.42 -2.88
N ARG A 213 -13.52 -37.65 -2.57
CA ARG A 213 -12.68 -38.46 -3.47
C ARG A 213 -13.60 -39.12 -4.50
N GLU A 214 -13.76 -38.51 -5.66
CA GLU A 214 -14.07 -39.24 -6.89
C GLU A 214 -13.12 -38.81 -8.00
N ARG A 215 -12.59 -39.82 -8.68
CA ARG A 215 -11.55 -39.71 -9.72
C ARG A 215 -12.16 -39.18 -11.00
N VAL A 216 -11.64 -38.05 -11.50
CA VAL A 216 -11.76 -37.72 -12.93
C VAL A 216 -10.42 -37.21 -13.41
N SER A 217 -9.92 -37.83 -14.48
CA SER A 217 -8.66 -37.52 -15.17
C SER A 217 -8.67 -36.09 -15.78
N PRO A 218 -7.53 -35.38 -15.80
CA PRO A 218 -7.49 -34.03 -16.33
C PRO A 218 -7.36 -34.03 -17.85
N SER A 219 -8.30 -33.37 -18.53
CA SER A 219 -8.15 -32.89 -19.91
C SER A 219 -7.62 -31.47 -19.93
N PRO A 220 -6.61 -31.12 -20.77
CA PRO A 220 -5.90 -29.85 -20.62
C PRO A 220 -6.50 -28.63 -21.32
N TYR A 221 -7.66 -28.68 -21.91
CA TYR A 221 -8.23 -27.56 -22.65
C TYR A 221 -9.76 -27.53 -22.56
N LEU A 222 -10.32 -27.09 -21.43
CA LEU A 222 -11.67 -26.50 -21.40
C LEU A 222 -11.85 -25.76 -20.06
N ARG A 223 -11.75 -24.42 -20.07
CA ARG A 223 -12.32 -23.59 -19.02
C ARG A 223 -13.84 -23.68 -19.19
N GLU A 224 -14.48 -24.61 -18.49
CA GLU A 224 -15.91 -24.56 -18.29
C GLU A 224 -16.24 -23.29 -17.47
N LYS A 225 -17.12 -22.45 -18.03
CA LYS A 225 -17.77 -21.38 -17.29
C LYS A 225 -18.63 -22.03 -16.19
N GLY A 226 -18.06 -22.17 -15.00
CA GLY A 226 -18.82 -22.45 -13.80
C GLY A 226 -19.78 -21.29 -13.55
N SER A 227 -21.05 -21.59 -13.44
CA SER A 227 -22.12 -20.69 -13.04
C SER A 227 -21.95 -20.31 -11.57
N GLY A 228 -21.17 -19.28 -11.30
CA GLY A 228 -20.96 -18.63 -10.01
C GLY A 228 -20.17 -17.37 -10.28
N ASP A 229 -20.80 -16.23 -10.08
CA ASP A 229 -20.37 -14.87 -10.41
C ASP A 229 -19.15 -14.41 -9.57
N GLU A 230 -17.99 -15.06 -9.72
CA GLU A 230 -16.72 -14.77 -9.04
C GLU A 230 -15.67 -14.15 -10.00
N GLY A 231 -16.12 -13.42 -11.01
CA GLY A 231 -15.22 -12.61 -11.84
C GLY A 231 -14.73 -11.35 -11.11
N ASP A 232 -13.63 -10.79 -11.58
CA ASP A 232 -13.15 -9.47 -11.13
C ASP A 232 -14.30 -8.46 -11.10
N ARG A 233 -14.51 -7.81 -9.95
CA ARG A 233 -15.49 -6.72 -9.80
C ARG A 233 -14.73 -5.41 -9.59
N ALA A 234 -15.37 -4.30 -9.91
CA ALA A 234 -14.76 -2.99 -9.76
C ALA A 234 -15.72 -1.94 -9.19
N LEU A 235 -15.18 -0.98 -8.44
CA LEU A 235 -15.79 0.31 -8.16
C LEU A 235 -15.05 1.39 -8.95
N LEU A 236 -15.82 2.26 -9.59
CA LEU A 236 -15.33 3.46 -10.26
C LEU A 236 -15.72 4.71 -9.46
N VAL A 237 -14.76 5.61 -9.22
CA VAL A 237 -15.02 6.88 -8.55
C VAL A 237 -14.50 8.03 -9.42
N PHE A 238 -15.36 8.98 -9.72
CA PHE A 238 -15.00 10.28 -10.28
C PHE A 238 -14.76 11.27 -9.15
N VAL A 239 -13.54 11.75 -9.01
CA VAL A 239 -13.21 12.82 -8.05
C VAL A 239 -13.35 14.15 -8.77
N THR A 240 -14.33 14.95 -8.37
CA THR A 240 -14.76 16.14 -9.09
C THR A 240 -14.65 17.39 -8.21
N ARG A 241 -14.60 18.56 -8.85
CA ARG A 241 -14.58 19.83 -8.13
C ARG A 241 -15.97 20.24 -7.63
N SER A 242 -17.02 19.89 -8.36
CA SER A 242 -18.41 20.31 -8.07
C SER A 242 -19.34 19.10 -8.07
N PRO A 243 -20.51 19.20 -7.40
CA PRO A 243 -21.45 18.09 -7.26
C PRO A 243 -22.21 17.76 -8.56
N GLU A 244 -22.36 18.73 -9.47
CA GLU A 244 -23.01 18.50 -10.76
C GLU A 244 -22.16 17.56 -11.59
N PHE A 245 -22.80 16.57 -12.23
CA PHE A 245 -22.14 15.71 -13.22
C PHE A 245 -22.75 15.97 -14.60
N PRO A 246 -22.17 16.89 -15.40
CA PRO A 246 -22.66 17.13 -16.74
C PRO A 246 -22.57 15.86 -17.59
N GLN A 247 -23.62 15.61 -18.39
CA GLN A 247 -23.71 14.45 -19.29
C GLN A 247 -23.72 13.06 -18.58
N GLU A 248 -24.01 13.01 -17.28
CA GLU A 248 -24.10 11.76 -16.51
C GLU A 248 -24.99 10.73 -17.23
N SER A 249 -26.20 11.15 -17.67
CA SER A 249 -27.17 10.29 -18.34
C SER A 249 -26.69 9.68 -19.66
N LYS A 250 -25.63 10.23 -20.26
CA LYS A 250 -25.01 9.70 -21.47
C LYS A 250 -23.81 8.81 -21.18
N ILE A 251 -22.97 9.20 -20.22
CA ILE A 251 -21.69 8.54 -19.91
C ILE A 251 -21.92 7.24 -19.12
N ILE A 252 -22.75 7.29 -18.06
CA ILE A 252 -22.92 6.15 -17.15
C ILE A 252 -23.49 4.91 -17.83
N PRO A 253 -24.57 4.99 -18.67
CA PRO A 253 -25.08 3.81 -19.36
C PRO A 253 -24.07 3.15 -20.31
N ILE A 254 -23.16 3.93 -20.90
CA ILE A 254 -22.11 3.39 -21.77
C ILE A 254 -21.11 2.58 -20.92
N LEU A 255 -20.63 3.15 -19.80
CA LEU A 255 -19.71 2.46 -18.91
C LEU A 255 -20.31 1.16 -18.35
N MET A 256 -21.58 1.18 -17.93
CA MET A 256 -22.27 0.00 -17.42
C MET A 256 -22.39 -1.11 -18.48
N ARG A 257 -22.68 -0.74 -19.71
CA ARG A 257 -22.80 -1.70 -20.83
C ARG A 257 -21.45 -2.30 -21.20
N GLU A 258 -20.41 -1.47 -21.26
CA GLU A 258 -19.07 -1.90 -21.66
C GLU A 258 -18.33 -2.65 -20.53
N PHE A 259 -18.64 -2.35 -19.26
CA PHE A 259 -18.01 -2.98 -18.09
C PHE A 259 -19.06 -3.56 -17.13
N PRO A 260 -19.63 -4.74 -17.43
CA PRO A 260 -20.58 -5.40 -16.53
C PRO A 260 -19.96 -5.79 -15.18
N GLN A 261 -18.63 -5.74 -15.07
CA GLN A 261 -17.88 -5.94 -13.82
C GLN A 261 -18.03 -4.76 -12.84
N LEU A 262 -18.52 -3.59 -13.27
CA LEU A 262 -18.74 -2.46 -12.37
C LEU A 262 -19.84 -2.77 -11.37
N ALA A 263 -19.45 -2.98 -10.12
CA ALA A 263 -20.36 -3.17 -8.99
C ALA A 263 -21.02 -1.84 -8.58
N GLY A 264 -20.29 -0.73 -8.72
CA GLY A 264 -20.81 0.60 -8.42
C GLY A 264 -19.99 1.71 -9.07
N ILE A 265 -20.66 2.86 -9.27
CA ILE A 265 -20.06 4.10 -9.75
C ILE A 265 -20.41 5.21 -8.77
N HIS A 266 -19.40 5.95 -8.33
CA HIS A 266 -19.51 7.01 -7.33
C HIS A 266 -18.91 8.31 -7.83
N GLN A 267 -19.36 9.39 -7.22
CA GLN A 267 -18.72 10.70 -7.31
C GLN A 267 -18.24 11.10 -5.91
N ASN A 268 -17.00 11.52 -5.83
CA ASN A 268 -16.44 12.18 -4.67
C ASN A 268 -16.22 13.65 -5.00
N ILE A 269 -16.70 14.56 -4.16
CA ILE A 269 -16.63 15.99 -4.40
C ILE A 269 -15.47 16.58 -3.58
N GLN A 270 -14.45 17.10 -4.27
CA GLN A 270 -13.30 17.78 -3.68
C GLN A 270 -13.19 19.20 -4.20
N PRO A 271 -13.91 20.18 -3.58
CA PRO A 271 -13.94 21.56 -4.06
C PRO A 271 -12.68 22.35 -3.70
N ALA A 272 -11.92 21.91 -2.69
CA ALA A 272 -10.80 22.68 -2.16
C ALA A 272 -9.55 22.65 -3.06
N ARG A 273 -8.75 23.73 -3.02
CA ARG A 273 -7.37 23.74 -3.54
C ARG A 273 -6.46 23.02 -2.56
N THR A 274 -6.24 21.74 -2.75
CA THR A 274 -5.47 20.89 -1.86
C THR A 274 -4.87 19.70 -2.63
N ASN A 275 -3.79 19.13 -2.09
CA ASN A 275 -3.22 17.88 -2.55
C ASN A 275 -3.96 16.65 -2.01
N VAL A 276 -4.92 16.82 -1.10
CA VAL A 276 -5.79 15.74 -0.64
C VAL A 276 -6.72 15.35 -1.78
N ILE A 277 -6.66 14.09 -2.19
CA ILE A 277 -7.37 13.59 -3.37
C ILE A 277 -8.88 13.53 -3.12
N LEU A 278 -9.31 12.94 -2.01
CA LEU A 278 -10.70 12.70 -1.71
C LEU A 278 -11.28 13.84 -0.84
N GLY A 279 -12.44 14.34 -1.24
CA GLY A 279 -13.24 15.24 -0.43
C GLY A 279 -14.11 14.49 0.59
N ARG A 280 -14.91 15.24 1.35
CA ARG A 280 -15.79 14.67 2.39
C ARG A 280 -17.11 14.16 1.82
N ASP A 281 -17.60 14.76 0.72
CA ASP A 281 -18.92 14.51 0.18
C ASP A 281 -18.86 13.40 -0.90
N TRP A 282 -19.79 12.47 -0.78
CA TRP A 282 -19.92 11.31 -1.66
C TRP A 282 -21.33 11.22 -2.22
N ARG A 283 -21.44 10.86 -3.48
CA ARG A 283 -22.71 10.55 -4.15
C ARG A 283 -22.58 9.22 -4.87
N ARG A 284 -23.47 8.28 -4.57
CA ARG A 284 -23.64 7.08 -5.40
C ARG A 284 -24.37 7.47 -6.67
N ILE A 285 -23.79 7.12 -7.82
CA ILE A 285 -24.38 7.30 -9.14
C ILE A 285 -25.11 6.04 -9.57
N TYR A 286 -24.45 4.88 -9.36
CA TYR A 286 -24.96 3.59 -9.78
C TYR A 286 -24.48 2.46 -8.85
N GLY A 287 -25.30 1.39 -8.74
CA GLY A 287 -24.91 0.12 -8.16
C GLY A 287 -24.75 0.14 -6.64
N GLN A 288 -23.76 -0.61 -6.16
CA GLN A 288 -23.49 -0.85 -4.75
C GLN A 288 -22.64 0.25 -4.13
N ASP A 289 -22.78 0.49 -2.81
CA ASP A 289 -21.95 1.41 -2.03
C ASP A 289 -20.64 0.77 -1.53
N TYR A 290 -20.38 -0.44 -1.92
CA TYR A 290 -19.19 -1.21 -1.50
C TYR A 290 -18.68 -2.11 -2.62
N LEU A 291 -17.41 -2.50 -2.50
CA LEU A 291 -16.83 -3.62 -3.23
C LEU A 291 -16.60 -4.77 -2.25
N GLU A 292 -17.04 -5.97 -2.61
CA GLU A 292 -16.71 -7.17 -1.86
C GLU A 292 -15.32 -7.66 -2.30
N GLU A 293 -14.39 -7.79 -1.35
CA GLU A 293 -13.06 -8.33 -1.51
C GLU A 293 -12.94 -9.60 -0.67
N ARG A 294 -12.26 -10.61 -1.18
CA ARG A 294 -11.91 -11.80 -0.40
C ARG A 294 -10.44 -11.77 -0.02
N LEU A 295 -10.16 -12.13 1.22
CA LEU A 295 -8.81 -12.32 1.71
C LEU A 295 -8.78 -13.63 2.50
N GLY A 296 -8.14 -14.68 1.93
CA GLY A 296 -8.23 -16.02 2.49
C GLY A 296 -9.68 -16.48 2.70
N PRO A 297 -10.05 -16.91 3.92
CA PRO A 297 -11.41 -17.35 4.21
C PRO A 297 -12.40 -16.21 4.44
N LEU A 298 -11.94 -14.97 4.65
CA LEU A 298 -12.78 -13.85 5.03
C LEU A 298 -13.23 -13.00 3.83
N LYS A 299 -14.42 -12.44 3.95
CA LYS A 299 -14.99 -11.46 3.02
C LYS A 299 -14.95 -10.08 3.66
N PHE A 300 -14.67 -9.08 2.85
CA PHE A 300 -14.64 -7.68 3.29
C PHE A 300 -15.50 -6.83 2.35
N ARG A 301 -16.45 -6.10 2.91
CA ARG A 301 -17.12 -5.01 2.21
C ARG A 301 -16.37 -3.74 2.45
N LEU A 302 -15.93 -3.12 1.35
CA LEU A 302 -15.07 -1.95 1.35
C LEU A 302 -15.81 -0.78 0.74
N SER A 303 -16.12 0.22 1.53
CA SER A 303 -16.68 1.47 1.00
C SER A 303 -15.69 2.15 0.04
N PRO A 304 -16.13 3.00 -0.91
CA PRO A 304 -15.27 3.56 -1.96
C PRO A 304 -14.05 4.32 -1.43
N GLY A 305 -14.19 4.99 -0.29
CA GLY A 305 -13.13 5.74 0.38
C GLY A 305 -12.24 4.91 1.30
N ALA A 306 -12.67 3.71 1.70
CA ALA A 306 -11.98 2.91 2.71
C ALA A 306 -10.51 2.60 2.36
N PHE A 307 -9.69 2.60 3.39
CA PHE A 307 -8.34 2.04 3.27
C PHE A 307 -8.43 0.50 3.32
N PHE A 308 -7.69 -0.13 2.48
CA PHE A 308 -7.44 -1.58 2.47
C PHE A 308 -6.11 -1.79 1.76
N GLN A 309 -5.34 -2.81 2.12
CA GLN A 309 -4.05 -3.10 1.52
C GLN A 309 -4.20 -3.27 -0.01
N VAL A 310 -3.33 -2.57 -0.76
CA VAL A 310 -3.46 -2.50 -2.22
C VAL A 310 -2.96 -3.74 -2.95
N ASN A 311 -2.38 -4.69 -2.22
CA ASN A 311 -1.83 -5.95 -2.70
C ASN A 311 -2.43 -7.08 -1.85
N SER A 312 -3.62 -7.57 -2.24
CA SER A 312 -4.36 -8.58 -1.47
C SER A 312 -3.57 -9.88 -1.25
N PRO A 313 -2.85 -10.45 -2.23
CA PRO A 313 -2.02 -11.64 -2.01
C PRO A 313 -0.94 -11.44 -0.94
N GLN A 314 -0.26 -10.32 -0.94
CA GLN A 314 0.78 -10.04 0.05
C GLN A 314 0.21 -9.59 1.40
N ALA A 315 -0.98 -8.99 1.42
CA ALA A 315 -1.70 -8.72 2.66
C ALA A 315 -2.05 -10.02 3.40
N GLU A 316 -2.44 -11.07 2.67
CA GLU A 316 -2.67 -12.40 3.26
C GLU A 316 -1.39 -12.97 3.87
N VAL A 317 -0.23 -12.86 3.18
CA VAL A 317 1.08 -13.27 3.71
C VAL A 317 1.41 -12.50 4.98
N LEU A 318 1.24 -11.17 4.98
CA LEU A 318 1.47 -10.31 6.14
C LEU A 318 0.57 -10.70 7.33
N TYR A 319 -0.72 -10.90 7.11
CA TYR A 319 -1.66 -11.20 8.19
C TYR A 319 -1.47 -12.61 8.74
N ASN A 320 -1.10 -13.58 7.91
CA ASN A 320 -0.70 -14.91 8.37
C ASN A 320 0.56 -14.86 9.24
N MET A 321 1.53 -14.02 8.87
CA MET A 321 2.72 -13.77 9.68
C MET A 321 2.36 -13.12 11.02
N VAL A 322 1.55 -12.06 11.01
CA VAL A 322 1.05 -11.40 12.23
C VAL A 322 0.31 -12.40 13.12
N LYS A 323 -0.55 -13.25 12.54
CA LYS A 323 -1.27 -14.32 13.24
C LYS A 323 -0.34 -15.34 13.90
N ALA A 324 0.73 -15.75 13.20
CA ALA A 324 1.75 -16.65 13.75
C ALA A 324 2.53 -15.99 14.90
N MET A 325 2.85 -14.69 14.77
CA MET A 325 3.51 -13.92 15.83
C MET A 325 2.61 -13.71 17.05
N ALA A 326 1.31 -13.45 16.85
CA ALA A 326 0.34 -13.22 17.91
C ALA A 326 0.08 -14.49 18.74
N GLY A 327 0.07 -15.65 18.08
CA GLY A 327 -0.29 -16.91 18.72
C GLY A 327 -1.78 -16.99 19.03
N SER A 328 -2.14 -17.34 20.26
CA SER A 328 -3.51 -17.39 20.75
C SER A 328 -3.58 -16.89 22.20
N GLY A 329 -4.74 -16.45 22.64
CA GLY A 329 -4.88 -15.92 23.99
C GLY A 329 -6.31 -15.50 24.36
N GLU A 330 -6.45 -14.86 25.50
CA GLU A 330 -7.75 -14.36 25.97
C GLU A 330 -8.16 -13.11 25.20
N ARG A 331 -7.27 -12.11 25.09
CA ARG A 331 -7.61 -10.79 24.53
C ARG A 331 -6.61 -10.30 23.50
N LEU A 332 -7.15 -9.80 22.39
CA LEU A 332 -6.44 -9.07 21.37
C LEU A 332 -6.94 -7.63 21.31
N LEU A 333 -6.04 -6.68 21.17
CA LEU A 333 -6.35 -5.29 20.87
C LEU A 333 -5.62 -4.88 19.59
N ASP A 334 -6.38 -4.53 18.56
CA ASP A 334 -5.90 -4.04 17.27
C ASP A 334 -6.07 -2.52 17.22
N LEU A 335 -4.97 -1.80 17.26
CA LEU A 335 -4.93 -0.33 17.22
C LEU A 335 -4.64 0.16 15.79
N TYR A 336 -5.37 1.16 15.34
CA TYR A 336 -5.44 1.60 13.95
C TYR A 336 -6.09 0.53 13.04
N THR A 337 -7.18 -0.08 13.53
CA THR A 337 -7.76 -1.29 12.95
C THR A 337 -8.34 -1.12 11.54
N GLY A 338 -8.57 0.14 11.10
CA GLY A 338 -9.18 0.44 9.81
C GLY A 338 -10.54 -0.23 9.65
N VAL A 339 -10.74 -1.00 8.58
CA VAL A 339 -11.97 -1.78 8.32
C VAL A 339 -11.98 -3.15 9.04
N GLY A 340 -11.14 -3.31 10.10
CA GLY A 340 -11.11 -4.49 10.94
C GLY A 340 -10.26 -5.65 10.41
N THR A 341 -9.39 -5.43 9.42
CA THR A 341 -8.72 -6.53 8.72
C THR A 341 -7.89 -7.42 9.63
N ILE A 342 -6.98 -6.85 10.43
CA ILE A 342 -6.12 -7.64 11.34
C ILE A 342 -6.94 -8.21 12.48
N ALA A 343 -7.82 -7.41 13.11
CA ALA A 343 -8.69 -7.86 14.17
C ALA A 343 -9.50 -9.11 13.78
N LEU A 344 -10.15 -9.05 12.62
CA LEU A 344 -10.99 -10.17 12.11
C LEU A 344 -10.13 -11.36 11.65
N TRP A 345 -8.94 -11.12 11.09
CA TRP A 345 -8.02 -12.20 10.68
C TRP A 345 -7.51 -13.03 11.85
N LEU A 346 -7.42 -12.42 13.03
CA LEU A 346 -6.93 -13.05 14.25
C LEU A 346 -8.07 -13.54 15.18
N SER A 347 -9.33 -13.27 14.86
CA SER A 347 -10.48 -13.51 15.75
C SER A 347 -10.65 -14.99 16.18
N ASP A 348 -10.27 -15.94 15.34
CA ASP A 348 -10.29 -17.38 15.65
C ASP A 348 -9.21 -17.83 16.64
N ARG A 349 -8.30 -16.94 17.07
CA ARG A 349 -7.19 -17.22 18.00
C ARG A 349 -7.38 -16.61 19.37
N PHE A 350 -8.37 -15.74 19.56
CA PHE A 350 -8.60 -15.01 20.79
C PHE A 350 -10.05 -15.11 21.24
N GLN A 351 -10.29 -15.08 22.55
CA GLN A 351 -11.63 -15.12 23.11
C GLN A 351 -12.35 -13.78 22.90
N GLU A 352 -11.64 -12.67 23.06
CA GLU A 352 -12.13 -11.30 22.86
C GLU A 352 -11.18 -10.51 21.96
N VAL A 353 -11.74 -9.81 20.97
CA VAL A 353 -11.00 -8.96 20.04
C VAL A 353 -11.57 -7.54 20.08
N GLY A 354 -10.70 -6.56 20.37
CA GLY A 354 -11.03 -5.14 20.31
C GLY A 354 -10.31 -4.47 19.13
N GLY A 355 -11.03 -3.71 18.30
CA GLY A 355 -10.46 -2.86 17.26
C GLY A 355 -10.70 -1.38 17.56
N VAL A 356 -9.68 -0.53 17.39
CA VAL A 356 -9.78 0.92 17.62
C VAL A 356 -9.33 1.67 16.37
N GLU A 357 -10.19 2.59 15.90
CA GLU A 357 -9.97 3.41 14.71
C GLU A 357 -10.66 4.77 14.90
N GLU A 358 -10.00 5.83 14.47
CA GLU A 358 -10.55 7.19 14.60
C GLU A 358 -11.63 7.51 13.57
N ASN A 359 -11.64 6.84 12.41
CA ASN A 359 -12.58 7.08 11.34
C ASN A 359 -13.89 6.29 11.57
N PRO A 360 -15.03 6.96 11.88
CA PRO A 360 -16.29 6.26 12.12
C PRO A 360 -16.84 5.49 10.90
N ALA A 361 -16.45 5.87 9.67
CA ALA A 361 -16.86 5.16 8.47
C ALA A 361 -16.12 3.80 8.37
N ALA A 362 -14.83 3.77 8.71
CA ALA A 362 -14.07 2.54 8.75
C ALA A 362 -14.56 1.58 9.84
N ILE A 363 -14.99 2.12 11.00
CA ILE A 363 -15.62 1.31 12.05
C ILE A 363 -16.93 0.66 11.58
N ARG A 364 -17.79 1.39 10.87
CA ARG A 364 -19.02 0.80 10.30
C ARG A 364 -18.69 -0.32 9.30
N ASP A 365 -17.66 -0.12 8.47
CA ASP A 365 -17.18 -1.18 7.57
C ASP A 365 -16.66 -2.39 8.39
N ALA A 366 -15.91 -2.16 9.49
CA ALA A 366 -15.40 -3.23 10.36
C ALA A 366 -16.50 -4.04 11.04
N GLU A 367 -17.53 -3.37 11.57
CA GLU A 367 -18.72 -4.01 12.16
C GLU A 367 -19.46 -4.86 11.11
N THR A 368 -19.70 -4.29 9.92
CA THR A 368 -20.30 -5.02 8.79
C THR A 368 -19.44 -6.24 8.41
N ASN A 369 -18.11 -6.07 8.40
CA ASN A 369 -17.18 -7.16 8.06
C ASN A 369 -17.16 -8.26 9.13
N ALA A 370 -17.33 -7.94 10.40
CA ALA A 370 -17.54 -8.94 11.45
C ALA A 370 -18.83 -9.74 11.21
N GLU A 371 -19.94 -9.03 10.97
CA GLU A 371 -21.25 -9.61 10.76
C GLU A 371 -21.29 -10.58 9.56
N ILE A 372 -20.82 -10.17 8.36
CA ILE A 372 -20.83 -11.01 7.16
C ILE A 372 -19.95 -12.26 7.25
N ASN A 373 -18.98 -12.27 8.19
CA ASN A 373 -18.11 -13.41 8.46
C ASN A 373 -18.57 -14.24 9.68
N GLY A 374 -19.68 -13.86 10.34
CA GLY A 374 -20.18 -14.55 11.52
C GLY A 374 -19.23 -14.47 12.72
N ILE A 375 -18.44 -13.38 12.84
CA ILE A 375 -17.48 -13.16 13.92
C ILE A 375 -18.18 -12.35 15.01
N ASP A 376 -18.47 -12.95 16.14
CA ASP A 376 -19.23 -12.41 17.26
C ASP A 376 -18.38 -11.96 18.46
N ASN A 377 -17.11 -12.35 18.49
CA ASN A 377 -16.15 -12.03 19.55
C ASN A 377 -15.34 -10.75 19.28
N ALA A 378 -15.58 -10.04 18.16
CA ALA A 378 -14.94 -8.77 17.84
C ALA A 378 -15.82 -7.57 18.19
N ARG A 379 -15.23 -6.51 18.72
CA ARG A 379 -15.88 -5.22 19.03
C ARG A 379 -15.02 -4.08 18.53
N PHE A 380 -15.65 -3.05 17.94
CA PHE A 380 -14.97 -1.94 17.34
C PHE A 380 -15.34 -0.61 18.01
N ILE A 381 -14.38 0.31 18.14
CA ILE A 381 -14.53 1.57 18.86
C ILE A 381 -14.04 2.72 17.98
N ALA A 382 -14.94 3.68 17.69
CA ALA A 382 -14.63 4.89 16.93
C ALA A 382 -13.98 5.92 17.85
N GLN A 383 -12.66 5.83 18.01
CA GLN A 383 -11.88 6.74 18.86
C GLN A 383 -10.42 6.79 18.37
N SER A 384 -9.71 7.90 18.62
CA SER A 384 -8.28 7.91 18.37
C SER A 384 -7.56 6.96 19.33
N THR A 385 -6.47 6.35 18.86
CA THR A 385 -5.66 5.43 19.66
C THR A 385 -5.14 6.09 20.96
N GLU A 386 -4.77 7.37 20.88
CA GLU A 386 -4.33 8.16 22.04
C GLU A 386 -5.41 8.28 23.11
N ALA A 387 -6.62 8.68 22.69
CA ALA A 387 -7.74 8.87 23.61
C ALA A 387 -8.16 7.53 24.23
N PHE A 388 -8.25 6.48 23.41
CA PHE A 388 -8.59 5.14 23.88
C PHE A 388 -7.58 4.62 24.93
N LEU A 389 -6.28 4.63 24.60
CA LEU A 389 -5.24 4.19 25.54
C LEU A 389 -5.16 5.04 26.80
N GLY A 390 -5.55 6.31 26.71
CA GLY A 390 -5.65 7.20 27.89
C GLY A 390 -6.83 6.88 28.82
N SER A 391 -7.89 6.24 28.29
CA SER A 391 -9.11 5.94 29.03
C SER A 391 -9.10 4.55 29.69
N ILE A 392 -8.29 3.60 29.18
CA ILE A 392 -8.24 2.25 29.77
C ILE A 392 -7.34 2.20 31.00
N SER A 393 -7.68 1.32 31.94
CA SER A 393 -6.89 1.09 33.15
C SER A 393 -5.46 0.69 32.79
N ARG A 394 -4.49 1.28 33.51
CA ARG A 394 -3.06 0.96 33.36
C ARG A 394 -2.65 -0.30 34.13
N ASP A 395 -3.62 -1.05 34.65
CA ASP A 395 -3.34 -2.31 35.33
C ASP A 395 -2.76 -3.31 34.32
N PRO A 396 -1.57 -3.91 34.60
CA PRO A 396 -0.97 -4.88 33.69
C PRO A 396 -1.94 -6.01 33.40
N ARG A 397 -2.50 -6.04 32.21
CA ARG A 397 -3.45 -7.08 31.82
C ARG A 397 -2.65 -8.30 31.36
N HIS A 398 -2.44 -9.24 32.28
CA HIS A 398 -1.88 -10.54 31.91
C HIS A 398 -2.67 -11.16 30.75
N GLY A 399 -1.97 -11.67 29.75
CA GLY A 399 -2.58 -12.32 28.59
C GLY A 399 -3.07 -11.38 27.47
N LEU A 400 -2.86 -10.05 27.56
CA LEU A 400 -3.18 -9.13 26.47
C LEU A 400 -2.12 -9.19 25.36
N THR A 401 -2.56 -9.41 24.14
CA THR A 401 -1.80 -9.19 22.92
C THR A 401 -2.27 -7.89 22.26
N VAL A 402 -1.33 -7.03 21.87
CA VAL A 402 -1.63 -5.79 21.15
C VAL A 402 -1.00 -5.85 19.75
N VAL A 403 -1.74 -5.47 18.73
CA VAL A 403 -1.24 -5.20 17.38
C VAL A 403 -1.37 -3.71 17.12
N VAL A 404 -0.36 -3.11 16.50
CA VAL A 404 -0.40 -1.72 16.02
C VAL A 404 0.03 -1.70 14.56
N ASP A 405 -0.75 -1.02 13.71
CA ASP A 405 -0.44 -0.75 12.29
C ASP A 405 -0.62 0.76 12.03
N PRO A 406 0.28 1.60 12.57
CA PRO A 406 0.15 3.05 12.51
C PRO A 406 0.44 3.59 11.11
N PRO A 407 0.05 4.84 10.80
CA PRO A 407 0.40 5.51 9.57
C PRO A 407 1.93 5.70 9.43
N ARG A 408 2.40 6.14 8.26
CA ARG A 408 3.83 6.34 7.95
C ARG A 408 4.60 7.15 8.99
N ALA A 409 3.95 8.03 9.73
CA ALA A 409 4.56 8.81 10.81
C ALA A 409 4.95 7.98 12.04
N GLY A 410 4.52 6.71 12.10
CA GLY A 410 4.68 5.83 13.27
C GLY A 410 3.71 6.19 14.39
N CYS A 411 3.89 5.58 15.54
CA CYS A 411 3.13 5.92 16.74
C CYS A 411 3.55 7.28 17.31
N THR A 412 2.57 8.01 17.85
CA THR A 412 2.87 9.26 18.57
C THR A 412 3.58 8.94 19.90
N PRO A 413 4.34 9.89 20.47
CA PRO A 413 4.95 9.70 21.79
C PRO A 413 3.93 9.35 22.90
N ALA A 414 2.69 9.82 22.80
CA ALA A 414 1.62 9.51 23.73
C ALA A 414 1.23 8.03 23.64
N VAL A 415 1.04 7.50 22.44
CA VAL A 415 0.75 6.07 22.22
C VAL A 415 1.88 5.19 22.72
N LEU A 416 3.14 5.50 22.39
CA LEU A 416 4.30 4.73 22.85
C LEU A 416 4.41 4.69 24.37
N LYS A 417 4.21 5.83 25.05
CA LYS A 417 4.19 5.90 26.52
C LYS A 417 3.06 5.07 27.12
N SER A 418 1.88 5.11 26.51
CA SER A 418 0.73 4.33 26.96
C SER A 418 0.94 2.82 26.78
N LEU A 419 1.51 2.39 25.65
CA LEU A 419 1.89 0.98 25.41
C LEU A 419 2.94 0.49 26.43
N ALA A 420 3.95 1.34 26.71
CA ALA A 420 4.96 1.04 27.71
C ALA A 420 4.38 0.94 29.13
N ALA A 421 3.36 1.72 29.45
CA ALA A 421 2.65 1.67 30.73
C ALA A 421 1.67 0.50 30.84
N LEU A 422 0.97 0.17 29.75
CA LEU A 422 0.01 -0.94 29.66
C LEU A 422 0.69 -2.32 29.76
N ARG A 423 1.92 -2.42 29.27
CA ARG A 423 2.78 -3.63 29.30
C ARG A 423 2.08 -4.89 28.77
N PRO A 424 1.50 -4.87 27.54
CA PRO A 424 0.99 -6.10 26.96
C PRO A 424 2.09 -7.17 26.90
N ALA A 425 1.72 -8.42 27.16
CA ALA A 425 2.67 -9.54 27.16
C ALA A 425 3.32 -9.71 25.78
N THR A 426 2.53 -9.52 24.73
CA THR A 426 2.96 -9.53 23.33
C THR A 426 2.50 -8.24 22.66
N LEU A 427 3.43 -7.55 22.00
CA LEU A 427 3.16 -6.40 21.14
C LEU A 427 3.66 -6.72 19.74
N ILE A 428 2.79 -6.62 18.74
CA ILE A 428 3.15 -6.75 17.33
C ILE A 428 3.05 -5.38 16.69
N TYR A 429 4.15 -4.94 16.11
CA TYR A 429 4.24 -3.68 15.38
C TYR A 429 4.33 -3.96 13.88
N VAL A 430 3.32 -3.58 13.11
CA VAL A 430 3.34 -3.56 11.65
C VAL A 430 3.71 -2.16 11.19
N SER A 431 4.58 -2.02 10.19
CA SER A 431 5.04 -0.71 9.74
C SER A 431 5.38 -0.70 8.25
N CYS A 432 4.92 0.35 7.57
CA CYS A 432 5.29 0.64 6.18
C CYS A 432 6.50 1.59 6.04
N ASP A 433 7.10 2.04 7.15
CA ASP A 433 8.27 2.94 7.15
C ASP A 433 9.35 2.47 8.12
N PRO A 434 10.50 1.97 7.62
CA PRO A 434 11.58 1.48 8.48
C PRO A 434 12.17 2.54 9.40
N GLY A 435 12.14 3.82 9.02
CA GLY A 435 12.72 4.92 9.80
C GLY A 435 11.93 5.19 11.08
N THR A 436 10.61 5.33 10.94
CA THR A 436 9.72 5.52 12.11
C THR A 436 9.62 4.25 12.95
N LEU A 437 9.61 3.06 12.31
CA LEU A 437 9.70 1.78 13.02
C LEU A 437 10.94 1.72 13.93
N ALA A 438 12.12 2.01 13.39
CA ALA A 438 13.38 1.97 14.16
C ALA A 438 13.36 2.92 15.36
N ARG A 439 12.80 4.15 15.19
CA ARG A 439 12.60 5.13 16.27
C ARG A 439 11.71 4.57 17.38
N ASP A 440 10.57 4.01 16.99
CA ASP A 440 9.55 3.54 17.93
C ASP A 440 10.01 2.28 18.67
N LEU A 441 10.69 1.37 17.97
CA LEU A 441 11.31 0.18 18.58
C LEU A 441 12.40 0.54 19.57
N ALA A 442 13.22 1.56 19.29
CA ALA A 442 14.23 2.06 20.23
C ALA A 442 13.59 2.55 21.53
N PHE A 443 12.46 3.28 21.44
CA PHE A 443 11.72 3.69 22.63
C PHE A 443 11.17 2.49 23.42
N LEU A 444 10.51 1.55 22.73
CA LEU A 444 9.90 0.38 23.37
C LEU A 444 10.95 -0.51 24.05
N THR A 445 12.11 -0.71 23.43
CA THR A 445 13.20 -1.52 24.03
C THR A 445 13.79 -0.86 25.26
N GLN A 446 13.93 0.47 25.28
CA GLN A 446 14.33 1.22 26.48
C GLN A 446 13.29 1.16 27.60
N ASN A 447 12.05 0.81 27.29
CA ASN A 447 10.93 0.70 28.25
C ASN A 447 10.52 -0.75 28.54
N GLY A 448 11.46 -1.70 28.44
CA GLY A 448 11.29 -3.07 28.93
C GLY A 448 10.80 -4.08 27.91
N TYR A 449 10.72 -3.73 26.62
CA TYR A 449 10.41 -4.69 25.56
C TYR A 449 11.69 -5.28 24.97
N ARG A 450 11.61 -6.53 24.57
CA ARG A 450 12.63 -7.22 23.80
C ARG A 450 12.08 -7.61 22.44
N ILE A 451 12.79 -7.26 21.38
CA ILE A 451 12.47 -7.69 20.01
C ILE A 451 12.76 -9.18 19.88
N GLN A 452 11.76 -9.95 19.47
CA GLN A 452 11.85 -11.40 19.28
C GLN A 452 12.01 -11.77 17.81
N ALA A 453 11.35 -11.06 16.90
CA ALA A 453 11.40 -11.30 15.47
C ALA A 453 11.19 -10.00 14.69
N VAL A 454 11.87 -9.88 13.54
CA VAL A 454 11.66 -8.82 12.54
C VAL A 454 11.48 -9.49 11.16
N GLU A 455 10.29 -9.39 10.61
CA GLU A 455 9.90 -10.11 9.39
C GLU A 455 9.30 -9.15 8.36
N PRO A 456 10.04 -8.82 7.30
CA PRO A 456 9.55 -7.93 6.25
C PRO A 456 8.80 -8.70 5.15
N VAL A 457 7.78 -8.01 4.57
CA VAL A 457 6.95 -8.50 3.46
C VAL A 457 6.93 -7.46 2.35
N ASP A 458 7.08 -7.88 1.10
CA ASP A 458 7.03 -6.96 -0.04
C ASP A 458 5.60 -6.76 -0.56
N LEU A 459 4.87 -5.79 0.02
CA LEU A 459 3.57 -5.36 -0.48
C LEU A 459 3.65 -4.47 -1.72
N PHE A 460 4.83 -3.89 -1.99
CA PHE A 460 5.03 -2.87 -3.04
C PHE A 460 6.21 -3.22 -3.96
N PRO A 461 6.13 -4.32 -4.72
CA PRO A 461 7.14 -4.64 -5.74
C PRO A 461 7.50 -3.46 -6.64
N HIS A 462 8.73 -3.41 -7.09
CA HIS A 462 9.30 -2.36 -7.95
C HIS A 462 9.41 -0.97 -7.33
N THR A 463 9.22 -0.87 -6.00
CA THR A 463 9.39 0.37 -5.22
C THR A 463 10.30 0.12 -4.00
N PRO A 464 10.86 1.16 -3.36
CA PRO A 464 11.64 1.00 -2.13
C PRO A 464 10.78 0.70 -0.89
N HIS A 465 9.45 0.81 -0.99
CA HIS A 465 8.55 0.60 0.13
C HIS A 465 8.55 -0.87 0.59
N ILE A 466 8.46 -1.06 1.90
CA ILE A 466 8.48 -2.36 2.56
C ILE A 466 7.55 -2.34 3.76
N GLU A 467 6.75 -3.38 3.95
CA GLU A 467 6.04 -3.64 5.19
C GLU A 467 6.90 -4.54 6.09
N THR A 468 6.89 -4.26 7.38
CA THR A 468 7.68 -5.03 8.35
C THR A 468 6.85 -5.31 9.59
N ALA A 469 6.65 -6.59 9.90
CA ALA A 469 6.07 -7.00 11.17
C ALA A 469 7.17 -7.30 12.19
N VAL A 470 7.02 -6.77 13.40
CA VAL A 470 7.95 -6.97 14.51
C VAL A 470 7.21 -7.50 15.72
N LYS A 471 7.69 -8.62 16.24
CA LYS A 471 7.21 -9.16 17.52
C LYS A 471 8.08 -8.68 18.67
N LEU A 472 7.44 -8.06 19.65
CA LEU A 472 8.05 -7.66 20.91
C LEU A 472 7.37 -8.40 22.07
N ILE A 473 8.16 -8.77 23.07
CA ILE A 473 7.68 -9.34 24.33
C ILE A 473 8.15 -8.44 25.47
N TYR A 474 7.27 -8.24 26.46
CA TYR A 474 7.64 -7.50 27.65
C TYR A 474 8.58 -8.38 28.49
N ALA A 475 9.82 -7.95 28.69
CA ALA A 475 10.79 -8.61 29.56
C ALA A 475 10.60 -8.04 30.97
N LYS A 476 10.16 -8.91 31.90
CA LYS A 476 10.06 -8.54 33.33
C LYS A 476 11.42 -8.16 33.92
#